data_2c23304a2660c70717f0b3c078139f7e
#
_entry.id   2c23304a2660c70717f0b3c078139f7e
#
_cell.length_a   1.000
_cell.length_b   1.000
_cell.length_c   1.000
_cell.angle_alpha   90.00
_cell.angle_beta   90.00
_cell.angle_gamma   90.00
#
_symmetry.space_group_name_H-M   'P 1'
#
loop_
_entity.id
_entity.type
_entity.pdbx_description
1 polymer ?
#
loop_
_entity_poly.entity_id
_entity_poly.type
_entity_poly.pdbx_seq_one_letter_code
_entity_poly.pdbx_strand_id
1 'polypeptide(L)'
;MIKLVACDLDGTLFNSNMSVSEANIQAVKNAQNNGIEFLIATGRAPRESRAVLKDAGLHTGFINLNGALVFDEDGKLMVKHKIPTSKALKLVELLHQAGFYFEIITADQVYTEDLNQRISNVAHLMVDLNPLLDFKQAVAISAGNKTIMNMKQVDHFEDLLHDPDVEVMKIIAFDSRGHEAFDNVKKEVEKIEDLVVTSSSSSNIEINAHQAQKGIALLDYAKLKILNVTKLRLSEII
;
A
#
# COMPACT_ATOMS: atom_id res chain seq x y z
N MET A 1 -21.17 -1.11 22.74
CA MET A 1 -20.75 -2.34 22.04
C MET A 1 -19.94 -1.92 20.82
N ILE A 2 -18.81 -2.57 20.52
CA ILE A 2 -18.01 -2.34 19.32
C ILE A 2 -18.82 -2.73 18.10
N LYS A 3 -18.78 -1.95 17.03
CA LYS A 3 -19.54 -2.19 15.79
C LYS A 3 -18.65 -2.37 14.56
N LEU A 4 -17.43 -1.86 14.61
CA LEU A 4 -16.46 -1.92 13.51
C LEU A 4 -15.07 -2.17 14.08
N VAL A 5 -14.33 -3.08 13.47
CA VAL A 5 -12.93 -3.37 13.76
C VAL A 5 -12.14 -3.26 12.46
N ALA A 6 -11.03 -2.55 12.47
CA ALA A 6 -10.03 -2.59 11.41
C ALA A 6 -8.76 -3.23 11.96
N CYS A 7 -8.21 -4.19 11.24
CA CYS A 7 -7.03 -4.94 11.61
C CYS A 7 -5.95 -4.79 10.52
N ASP A 8 -4.72 -4.52 10.92
CA ASP A 8 -3.60 -4.54 9.98
C ASP A 8 -3.34 -5.97 9.49
N LEU A 9 -2.76 -6.07 8.30
CA LEU A 9 -2.54 -7.36 7.64
C LEU A 9 -1.16 -7.94 7.97
N ASP A 10 -0.11 -7.17 7.63
CA ASP A 10 1.27 -7.62 7.72
C ASP A 10 1.79 -7.46 9.16
N GLY A 11 2.29 -8.54 9.75
CA GLY A 11 2.74 -8.54 11.14
C GLY A 11 1.62 -8.56 12.18
N THR A 12 0.34 -8.53 11.78
CA THR A 12 -0.82 -8.55 12.69
C THR A 12 -1.74 -9.73 12.40
N LEU A 13 -2.50 -9.68 11.30
CA LEU A 13 -3.40 -10.78 10.93
C LEU A 13 -2.62 -11.96 10.32
N PHE A 14 -1.56 -11.65 9.55
CA PHE A 14 -0.64 -12.65 9.01
C PHE A 14 0.38 -13.13 10.03
N ASN A 15 0.64 -14.42 9.97
CA ASN A 15 1.78 -15.04 10.63
C ASN A 15 3.07 -14.88 9.79
N SER A 16 4.19 -15.40 10.29
CA SER A 16 5.50 -15.37 9.61
C SER A 16 5.52 -16.06 8.23
N ASN A 17 4.54 -16.92 7.94
CA ASN A 17 4.39 -17.62 6.67
C ASN A 17 3.48 -16.86 5.69
N MET A 18 3.14 -15.61 5.97
CA MET A 18 2.24 -14.77 5.16
C MET A 18 0.86 -15.40 4.96
N SER A 19 0.37 -16.12 5.97
CA SER A 19 -0.95 -16.76 5.98
C SER A 19 -1.73 -16.36 7.23
N VAL A 20 -3.07 -16.42 7.14
CA VAL A 20 -3.94 -16.21 8.30
C VAL A 20 -4.05 -17.52 9.08
N SER A 21 -3.77 -17.49 10.39
CA SER A 21 -3.90 -18.68 11.24
C SER A 21 -5.37 -19.06 11.41
N GLU A 22 -5.64 -20.36 11.65
CA GLU A 22 -7.01 -20.82 11.92
C GLU A 22 -7.62 -20.11 13.12
N ALA A 23 -6.85 -19.81 14.15
CA ALA A 23 -7.31 -19.05 15.31
C ALA A 23 -7.79 -17.63 14.92
N ASN A 24 -7.04 -16.93 14.05
CA ASN A 24 -7.42 -15.62 13.56
C ASN A 24 -8.64 -15.70 12.65
N ILE A 25 -8.74 -16.71 11.78
CA ILE A 25 -9.93 -16.97 10.94
C ILE A 25 -11.16 -17.10 11.82
N GLN A 26 -11.12 -17.94 12.86
CA GLN A 26 -12.24 -18.14 13.77
C GLN A 26 -12.58 -16.86 14.56
N ALA A 27 -11.57 -16.09 14.98
CA ALA A 27 -11.80 -14.81 15.68
C ALA A 27 -12.53 -13.79 14.80
N VAL A 28 -12.12 -13.66 13.53
CA VAL A 28 -12.80 -12.78 12.55
C VAL A 28 -14.23 -13.23 12.32
N LYS A 29 -14.46 -14.53 12.06
CA LYS A 29 -15.81 -15.09 11.87
C LYS A 29 -16.70 -14.89 13.09
N ASN A 30 -16.14 -15.08 14.30
CA ASN A 30 -16.90 -14.84 15.54
C ASN A 30 -17.26 -13.36 15.71
N ALA A 31 -16.36 -12.44 15.37
CA ALA A 31 -16.69 -11.01 15.39
C ALA A 31 -17.84 -10.68 14.43
N GLN A 32 -17.78 -11.17 13.21
CA GLN A 32 -18.80 -10.98 12.20
C GLN A 32 -20.15 -11.59 12.62
N ASN A 33 -20.16 -12.79 13.17
CA ASN A 33 -21.36 -13.47 13.69
C ASN A 33 -22.03 -12.68 14.85
N ASN A 34 -21.26 -11.85 15.56
CA ASN A 34 -21.77 -10.95 16.59
C ASN A 34 -22.13 -9.55 16.05
N GLY A 35 -22.24 -9.38 14.74
CA GLY A 35 -22.65 -8.15 14.09
C GLY A 35 -21.58 -7.05 14.16
N ILE A 36 -20.31 -7.44 14.24
CA ILE A 36 -19.15 -6.54 14.14
C ILE A 36 -18.67 -6.57 12.70
N GLU A 37 -18.69 -5.43 12.04
CA GLU A 37 -18.10 -5.27 10.72
C GLU A 37 -16.57 -5.32 10.84
N PHE A 38 -15.91 -6.09 9.95
CA PHE A 38 -14.47 -6.30 10.00
C PHE A 38 -13.80 -5.80 8.72
N LEU A 39 -12.83 -4.90 8.86
CA LEU A 39 -12.04 -4.36 7.78
C LEU A 39 -10.57 -4.78 7.92
N ILE A 40 -9.91 -5.01 6.80
CA ILE A 40 -8.47 -5.14 6.71
C ILE A 40 -7.87 -3.80 6.32
N ALA A 41 -6.90 -3.29 7.11
CA ALA A 41 -6.25 -2.00 6.85
C ALA A 41 -4.78 -2.24 6.47
N THR A 42 -4.43 -2.05 5.19
CA THR A 42 -3.11 -2.41 4.66
C THR A 42 -2.55 -1.36 3.68
N GLY A 43 -1.21 -1.33 3.54
CA GLY A 43 -0.53 -0.61 2.47
C GLY A 43 -0.61 -1.29 1.10
N ARG A 44 -1.06 -2.55 1.05
CA ARG A 44 -1.15 -3.36 -0.18
C ARG A 44 -2.25 -2.85 -1.11
N ALA A 45 -2.06 -3.12 -2.42
CA ALA A 45 -3.10 -2.87 -3.41
C ALA A 45 -4.30 -3.84 -3.25
N PRO A 46 -5.50 -3.47 -3.74
CA PRO A 46 -6.71 -4.29 -3.57
C PRO A 46 -6.59 -5.71 -4.12
N ARG A 47 -5.88 -5.88 -5.25
CA ARG A 47 -5.69 -7.19 -5.88
C ARG A 47 -4.85 -8.14 -5.02
N GLU A 48 -3.85 -7.60 -4.32
CA GLU A 48 -2.93 -8.39 -3.48
C GLU A 48 -3.61 -8.85 -2.19
N SER A 49 -4.30 -7.93 -1.51
CA SER A 49 -4.96 -8.23 -0.23
C SER A 49 -6.15 -9.18 -0.37
N ARG A 50 -6.98 -8.99 -1.42
CA ARG A 50 -8.15 -9.84 -1.67
C ARG A 50 -7.79 -11.30 -1.95
N ALA A 51 -6.71 -11.54 -2.70
CA ALA A 51 -6.30 -12.90 -3.04
C ALA A 51 -6.04 -13.75 -1.78
N VAL A 52 -5.25 -13.22 -0.85
CA VAL A 52 -4.86 -13.95 0.37
C VAL A 52 -6.04 -14.23 1.30
N LEU A 53 -6.97 -13.29 1.45
CA LEU A 53 -8.14 -13.48 2.32
C LEU A 53 -9.17 -14.42 1.71
N LYS A 54 -9.28 -14.46 0.38
CA LYS A 54 -10.08 -15.46 -0.31
C LYS A 54 -9.58 -16.87 -0.01
N ASP A 55 -8.26 -17.08 -0.02
CA ASP A 55 -7.65 -18.38 0.30
C ASP A 55 -7.91 -18.77 1.77
N ALA A 56 -7.99 -17.79 2.69
CA ALA A 56 -8.38 -18.00 4.08
C ALA A 56 -9.90 -18.18 4.30
N GLY A 57 -10.71 -18.07 3.27
CA GLY A 57 -12.19 -18.14 3.37
C GLY A 57 -12.80 -17.03 4.22
N LEU A 58 -12.15 -15.85 4.24
CA LEU A 58 -12.63 -14.66 4.92
C LEU A 58 -13.25 -13.67 3.92
N HIS A 59 -14.41 -13.13 4.30
CA HIS A 59 -15.14 -12.11 3.56
C HIS A 59 -15.18 -10.84 4.39
N THR A 60 -14.41 -9.83 4.00
CA THR A 60 -14.23 -8.59 4.76
C THR A 60 -14.19 -7.39 3.85
N GLY A 61 -14.42 -6.21 4.38
CA GLY A 61 -14.06 -4.97 3.72
C GLY A 61 -12.55 -4.69 3.80
N PHE A 62 -12.09 -3.68 3.06
CA PHE A 62 -10.67 -3.35 2.94
C PHE A 62 -10.41 -1.85 2.98
N ILE A 63 -9.38 -1.46 3.72
CA ILE A 63 -8.70 -0.18 3.62
C ILE A 63 -7.36 -0.46 2.95
N ASN A 64 -7.23 -0.15 1.66
CA ASN A 64 -6.05 -0.43 0.85
C ASN A 64 -5.21 0.83 0.60
N LEU A 65 -3.95 0.64 0.17
CA LEU A 65 -3.00 1.69 -0.19
C LEU A 65 -2.93 2.77 0.91
N ASN A 66 -2.75 2.32 2.16
CA ASN A 66 -2.68 3.16 3.36
C ASN A 66 -3.96 3.95 3.68
N GLY A 67 -5.07 3.73 2.97
CA GLY A 67 -6.32 4.46 3.11
C GLY A 67 -6.75 5.23 1.87
N ALA A 68 -6.00 5.11 0.76
CA ALA A 68 -6.39 5.71 -0.50
C ALA A 68 -7.68 5.11 -1.07
N LEU A 69 -7.95 3.84 -0.79
CA LEU A 69 -9.16 3.13 -1.24
C LEU A 69 -9.78 2.37 -0.07
N VAL A 70 -11.11 2.52 0.11
CA VAL A 70 -11.86 1.72 1.07
C VAL A 70 -13.00 1.02 0.36
N PHE A 71 -13.06 -0.29 0.53
CA PHE A 71 -14.13 -1.14 0.01
C PHE A 71 -14.90 -1.77 1.16
N ASP A 72 -16.21 -1.89 1.02
CA ASP A 72 -17.01 -2.71 1.92
C ASP A 72 -16.84 -4.21 1.65
N GLU A 73 -17.53 -5.04 2.42
CA GLU A 73 -17.46 -6.50 2.29
C GLU A 73 -17.95 -7.00 0.93
N ASP A 74 -18.87 -6.29 0.28
CA ASP A 74 -19.37 -6.63 -1.06
C ASP A 74 -18.42 -6.18 -2.17
N GLY A 75 -17.32 -5.53 -1.83
CA GLY A 75 -16.33 -5.02 -2.75
C GLY A 75 -16.70 -3.69 -3.42
N LYS A 76 -17.72 -3.01 -2.89
CA LYS A 76 -18.11 -1.67 -3.35
C LYS A 76 -17.12 -0.64 -2.83
N LEU A 77 -16.64 0.23 -3.72
CA LEU A 77 -15.79 1.36 -3.35
C LEU A 77 -16.60 2.39 -2.56
N MET A 78 -16.19 2.64 -1.32
CA MET A 78 -16.85 3.55 -0.38
C MET A 78 -16.09 4.86 -0.20
N VAL A 79 -14.75 4.82 -0.20
CA VAL A 79 -13.88 5.99 -0.02
C VAL A 79 -12.75 5.92 -1.03
N LYS A 80 -12.41 7.08 -1.61
CA LYS A 80 -11.26 7.24 -2.51
C LYS A 80 -10.54 8.56 -2.23
N HIS A 81 -9.26 8.46 -1.89
CA HIS A 81 -8.35 9.59 -1.64
C HIS A 81 -7.16 9.49 -2.59
N LYS A 82 -7.20 10.23 -3.69
CA LYS A 82 -6.14 10.26 -4.69
C LYS A 82 -5.22 11.46 -4.51
N ILE A 83 -4.00 11.34 -4.99
CA ILE A 83 -3.09 12.48 -5.18
C ILE A 83 -3.57 13.24 -6.42
N PRO A 84 -3.86 14.55 -6.32
CA PRO A 84 -4.20 15.36 -7.49
C PRO A 84 -3.09 15.32 -8.55
N THR A 85 -3.45 15.25 -9.83
CA THR A 85 -2.49 15.14 -10.94
C THR A 85 -1.42 16.24 -10.90
N SER A 86 -1.80 17.48 -10.59
CA SER A 86 -0.84 18.59 -10.47
C SER A 86 0.20 18.40 -9.35
N LYS A 87 -0.16 17.72 -8.28
CA LYS A 87 0.77 17.34 -7.19
C LYS A 87 1.60 16.13 -7.59
N ALA A 88 1.01 15.15 -8.27
CA ALA A 88 1.74 13.99 -8.77
C ALA A 88 2.84 14.40 -9.75
N LEU A 89 2.57 15.32 -10.68
CA LEU A 89 3.58 15.88 -11.60
C LEU A 89 4.73 16.56 -10.85
N LYS A 90 4.45 17.35 -9.81
CA LYS A 90 5.50 17.96 -8.97
C LYS A 90 6.34 16.91 -8.23
N LEU A 91 5.71 15.83 -7.77
CA LEU A 91 6.41 14.75 -7.10
C LEU A 91 7.30 13.97 -8.08
N VAL A 92 6.83 13.72 -9.31
CA VAL A 92 7.62 13.09 -10.37
C VAL A 92 8.86 13.93 -10.66
N GLU A 93 8.70 15.23 -10.90
CA GLU A 93 9.83 16.15 -11.14
C GLU A 93 10.82 16.13 -9.96
N LEU A 94 10.34 16.24 -8.72
CA LEU A 94 11.16 16.24 -7.51
C LEU A 94 11.96 14.95 -7.35
N LEU A 95 11.32 13.79 -7.56
CA LEU A 95 11.95 12.48 -7.41
C LEU A 95 12.97 12.22 -8.54
N HIS A 96 12.68 12.63 -9.77
CA HIS A 96 13.63 12.57 -10.89
C HIS A 96 14.87 13.45 -10.63
N GLN A 97 14.67 14.70 -10.20
CA GLN A 97 15.78 15.63 -9.89
C GLN A 97 16.67 15.09 -8.75
N ALA A 98 16.08 14.38 -7.80
CA ALA A 98 16.78 13.74 -6.69
C ALA A 98 17.44 12.40 -7.09
N GLY A 99 17.17 11.87 -8.28
CA GLY A 99 17.73 10.64 -8.82
C GLY A 99 17.23 9.37 -8.17
N PHE A 100 16.00 9.37 -7.61
CA PHE A 100 15.39 8.19 -7.03
C PHE A 100 14.71 7.32 -8.08
N TYR A 101 14.81 6.00 -7.88
CA TYR A 101 13.86 5.09 -8.49
C TYR A 101 12.53 5.14 -7.73
N PHE A 102 11.42 5.24 -8.46
CA PHE A 102 10.09 5.27 -7.85
C PHE A 102 9.03 4.66 -8.77
N GLU A 103 7.86 4.42 -8.21
CA GLU A 103 6.72 3.79 -8.86
C GLU A 103 5.46 4.59 -8.60
N ILE A 104 4.57 4.65 -9.60
CA ILE A 104 3.23 5.22 -9.48
C ILE A 104 2.23 4.08 -9.34
N ILE A 105 1.40 4.15 -8.30
CA ILE A 105 0.40 3.14 -7.98
C ILE A 105 -0.99 3.74 -8.14
N THR A 106 -1.79 3.11 -9.01
CA THR A 106 -3.22 3.37 -9.18
C THR A 106 -4.05 2.34 -8.40
N ALA A 107 -5.35 2.34 -8.57
CA ALA A 107 -6.23 1.36 -7.93
C ALA A 107 -5.96 -0.09 -8.37
N ASP A 108 -5.53 -0.29 -9.59
CA ASP A 108 -5.44 -1.59 -10.27
C ASP A 108 -4.06 -1.89 -10.87
N GLN A 109 -3.19 -0.89 -10.98
CA GLN A 109 -1.92 -1.03 -11.69
C GLN A 109 -0.76 -0.34 -10.95
N VAL A 110 0.44 -0.91 -11.08
CA VAL A 110 1.72 -0.32 -10.71
C VAL A 110 2.47 0.04 -11.99
N TYR A 111 2.93 1.28 -12.08
CA TYR A 111 3.72 1.78 -13.20
C TYR A 111 5.15 2.07 -12.78
N THR A 112 6.09 1.80 -13.68
CA THR A 112 7.52 2.09 -13.52
C THR A 112 8.10 2.61 -14.84
N GLU A 113 9.13 3.43 -14.79
CA GLU A 113 9.92 3.81 -15.97
C GLU A 113 11.08 2.84 -16.18
N ASP A 114 11.51 2.12 -15.15
CA ASP A 114 12.63 1.17 -15.24
C ASP A 114 12.36 -0.14 -14.50
N LEU A 115 11.85 -1.12 -15.25
CA LEU A 115 11.59 -2.46 -14.73
C LEU A 115 12.87 -3.21 -14.33
N ASN A 116 14.00 -2.92 -15.01
CA ASN A 116 15.28 -3.54 -14.67
C ASN A 116 15.77 -3.06 -13.32
N GLN A 117 15.62 -1.76 -13.04
CA GLN A 117 15.95 -1.19 -11.72
C GLN A 117 15.09 -1.81 -10.62
N ARG A 118 13.79 -2.05 -10.89
CA ARG A 118 12.92 -2.76 -9.93
C ARG A 118 13.42 -4.16 -9.63
N ILE A 119 13.73 -4.94 -10.66
CA ILE A 119 14.27 -6.29 -10.50
C ILE A 119 15.57 -6.25 -9.67
N SER A 120 16.46 -5.32 -10.00
CA SER A 120 17.73 -5.14 -9.28
C SER A 120 17.51 -4.78 -7.81
N ASN A 121 16.62 -3.84 -7.50
CA ASN A 121 16.33 -3.42 -6.13
C ASN A 121 15.78 -4.59 -5.29
N VAL A 122 14.86 -5.39 -5.84
CA VAL A 122 14.34 -6.57 -5.14
C VAL A 122 15.42 -7.64 -4.97
N ALA A 123 16.27 -7.85 -5.99
CA ALA A 123 17.36 -8.81 -5.92
C ALA A 123 18.37 -8.44 -4.82
N HIS A 124 18.75 -7.17 -4.70
CA HIS A 124 19.60 -6.69 -3.60
C HIS A 124 18.98 -6.94 -2.24
N LEU A 125 17.69 -6.58 -2.07
CA LEU A 125 16.98 -6.83 -0.82
C LEU A 125 16.95 -8.32 -0.47
N MET A 126 16.75 -9.20 -1.45
CA MET A 126 16.74 -10.66 -1.21
C MET A 126 18.10 -11.18 -0.75
N VAL A 127 19.20 -10.68 -1.34
CA VAL A 127 20.58 -11.04 -0.92
C VAL A 127 20.86 -10.52 0.49
N ASP A 128 20.46 -9.29 0.80
CA ASP A 128 20.66 -8.70 2.14
C ASP A 128 19.92 -9.49 3.23
N LEU A 129 18.73 -10.00 2.92
CA LEU A 129 17.92 -10.81 3.83
C LEU A 129 18.36 -12.29 3.89
N ASN A 130 19.04 -12.79 2.87
CA ASN A 130 19.50 -14.16 2.80
C ASN A 130 20.92 -14.25 2.20
N PRO A 131 21.97 -14.19 3.02
CA PRO A 131 23.36 -14.22 2.56
C PRO A 131 23.79 -15.49 1.81
N LEU A 132 22.96 -16.55 1.82
CA LEU A 132 23.22 -17.78 1.06
C LEU A 132 22.73 -17.68 -0.40
N LEU A 133 21.97 -16.65 -0.73
CA LEU A 133 21.45 -16.41 -2.07
C LEU A 133 22.45 -15.55 -2.84
N ASP A 134 22.92 -16.03 -4.01
CA ASP A 134 23.72 -15.17 -4.88
C ASP A 134 22.85 -14.17 -5.69
N PHE A 135 23.46 -13.06 -6.12
CA PHE A 135 22.75 -11.99 -6.81
C PHE A 135 22.11 -12.44 -8.13
N LYS A 136 22.74 -13.37 -8.88
CA LYS A 136 22.15 -13.87 -10.14
C LYS A 136 20.90 -14.68 -9.88
N GLN A 137 20.92 -15.51 -8.83
CA GLN A 137 19.74 -16.26 -8.40
C GLN A 137 18.63 -15.31 -7.94
N ALA A 138 18.98 -14.29 -7.15
CA ALA A 138 18.04 -13.27 -6.71
C ALA A 138 17.39 -12.52 -7.87
N VAL A 139 18.16 -12.13 -8.90
CA VAL A 139 17.65 -11.51 -10.13
C VAL A 139 16.68 -12.44 -10.85
N ALA A 140 17.00 -13.72 -11.02
CA ALA A 140 16.12 -14.68 -11.68
C ALA A 140 14.79 -14.86 -10.92
N ILE A 141 14.86 -14.95 -9.59
CA ILE A 141 13.66 -15.04 -8.73
C ILE A 141 12.84 -13.75 -8.82
N SER A 142 13.50 -12.58 -8.77
CA SER A 142 12.82 -11.28 -8.84
C SER A 142 12.14 -11.08 -10.19
N ALA A 143 12.80 -11.42 -11.30
CA ALA A 143 12.23 -11.34 -12.64
C ALA A 143 11.01 -12.25 -12.82
N GLY A 144 10.97 -13.40 -12.14
CA GLY A 144 9.82 -14.33 -12.12
C GLY A 144 8.74 -13.95 -11.12
N ASN A 145 8.94 -12.89 -10.32
CA ASN A 145 7.95 -12.47 -9.31
C ASN A 145 6.68 -11.94 -9.99
N LYS A 146 5.52 -12.49 -9.62
CA LYS A 146 4.23 -12.15 -10.23
C LYS A 146 3.86 -10.66 -10.11
N THR A 147 4.22 -10.01 -9.03
CA THR A 147 3.96 -8.57 -8.83
C THR A 147 4.77 -7.76 -9.84
N ILE A 148 6.07 -8.06 -10.00
CA ILE A 148 6.95 -7.38 -10.96
C ILE A 148 6.51 -7.66 -12.40
N MET A 149 6.16 -8.90 -12.73
CA MET A 149 5.66 -9.28 -14.07
C MET A 149 4.35 -8.58 -14.46
N ASN A 150 3.55 -8.16 -13.49
CA ASN A 150 2.30 -7.44 -13.73
C ASN A 150 2.47 -5.91 -13.75
N MET A 151 3.66 -5.38 -13.47
CA MET A 151 3.92 -3.95 -13.60
C MET A 151 3.88 -3.51 -15.06
N LYS A 152 3.46 -2.27 -15.28
CA LYS A 152 3.51 -1.65 -16.61
C LYS A 152 4.70 -0.69 -16.67
N GLN A 153 5.57 -0.92 -17.63
CA GLN A 153 6.60 0.03 -17.94
C GLN A 153 6.06 1.12 -18.86
N VAL A 154 6.40 2.36 -18.57
CA VAL A 154 6.13 3.56 -19.36
C VAL A 154 7.45 4.26 -19.67
N ASP A 155 7.48 5.04 -20.73
CA ASP A 155 8.69 5.80 -21.07
C ASP A 155 8.86 7.00 -20.15
N HIS A 156 7.78 7.74 -19.87
CA HIS A 156 7.75 8.90 -18.99
C HIS A 156 6.47 8.94 -18.16
N PHE A 157 6.58 9.18 -16.87
CA PHE A 157 5.43 9.33 -15.98
C PHE A 157 4.60 10.57 -16.29
N GLU A 158 5.20 11.61 -16.84
CA GLU A 158 4.49 12.82 -17.27
C GLU A 158 3.44 12.50 -18.33
N ASP A 159 3.79 11.65 -19.31
CA ASP A 159 2.86 11.21 -20.36
C ASP A 159 1.72 10.37 -19.76
N LEU A 160 2.04 9.46 -18.85
CA LEU A 160 1.03 8.69 -18.11
C LEU A 160 0.06 9.59 -17.35
N LEU A 161 0.55 10.65 -16.71
CA LEU A 161 -0.25 11.56 -15.89
C LEU A 161 -1.07 12.55 -16.71
N HIS A 162 -0.83 12.68 -18.00
CA HIS A 162 -1.70 13.44 -18.92
C HIS A 162 -2.98 12.68 -19.30
N ASP A 163 -3.02 11.35 -19.08
CA ASP A 163 -4.25 10.57 -19.24
C ASP A 163 -5.23 10.87 -18.09
N PRO A 164 -6.42 11.44 -18.37
CA PRO A 164 -7.39 11.81 -17.34
C PRO A 164 -7.97 10.60 -16.56
N ASP A 165 -7.86 9.39 -17.12
CA ASP A 165 -8.34 8.17 -16.49
C ASP A 165 -7.32 7.59 -15.49
N VAL A 166 -6.09 8.12 -15.47
CA VAL A 166 -5.06 7.73 -14.52
C VAL A 166 -5.22 8.49 -13.21
N GLU A 167 -5.58 7.78 -12.16
CA GLU A 167 -5.72 8.32 -10.81
C GLU A 167 -4.61 7.78 -9.90
N VAL A 168 -3.73 8.66 -9.44
CA VAL A 168 -2.61 8.28 -8.57
C VAL A 168 -3.09 8.10 -7.13
N MET A 169 -2.91 6.90 -6.59
CA MET A 169 -3.26 6.58 -5.20
C MET A 169 -2.06 6.69 -4.26
N LYS A 170 -0.89 6.31 -4.76
CA LYS A 170 0.37 6.31 -3.99
C LYS A 170 1.56 6.44 -4.94
N ILE A 171 2.61 7.12 -4.51
CA ILE A 171 3.94 7.06 -5.11
C ILE A 171 4.87 6.43 -4.08
N ILE A 172 5.69 5.46 -4.49
CA ILE A 172 6.68 4.82 -3.62
C ILE A 172 8.06 4.99 -4.24
N ALA A 173 9.01 5.55 -3.50
CA ALA A 173 10.39 5.71 -3.91
C ALA A 173 11.30 4.79 -3.10
N PHE A 174 12.36 4.29 -3.74
CA PHE A 174 13.28 3.31 -3.16
C PHE A 174 14.72 3.81 -3.20
N ASP A 175 15.46 3.53 -2.13
CA ASP A 175 16.90 3.75 -2.06
C ASP A 175 17.55 2.79 -1.05
N SER A 176 18.54 2.02 -1.48
CA SER A 176 19.25 1.06 -0.65
C SER A 176 20.12 1.71 0.44
N ARG A 177 20.42 3.01 0.34
CA ARG A 177 21.17 3.77 1.35
C ARG A 177 20.37 4.01 2.63
N GLY A 178 19.06 3.73 2.61
CA GLY A 178 18.21 3.85 3.78
C GLY A 178 17.52 5.20 3.94
N HIS A 179 16.88 5.40 5.09
CA HIS A 179 16.00 6.56 5.34
C HIS A 179 16.67 7.92 5.18
N GLU A 180 17.94 8.03 5.54
CA GLU A 180 18.70 9.28 5.45
C GLU A 180 18.80 9.82 4.02
N ALA A 181 18.82 8.91 3.02
CA ALA A 181 18.84 9.31 1.61
C ALA A 181 17.62 10.15 1.22
N PHE A 182 16.50 9.96 1.91
CA PHE A 182 15.23 10.65 1.62
C PHE A 182 15.04 11.97 2.37
N ASP A 183 15.92 12.35 3.30
CA ASP A 183 15.67 13.50 4.21
C ASP A 183 15.43 14.81 3.46
N ASN A 184 16.15 15.07 2.38
CA ASN A 184 15.96 16.28 1.58
C ASN A 184 14.64 16.23 0.80
N VAL A 185 14.31 15.10 0.17
CA VAL A 185 13.06 14.92 -0.56
C VAL A 185 11.86 15.00 0.37
N LYS A 186 11.92 14.40 1.56
CA LYS A 186 10.84 14.51 2.56
C LYS A 186 10.53 15.97 2.89
N LYS A 187 11.57 16.79 3.15
CA LYS A 187 11.41 18.22 3.43
C LYS A 187 10.75 18.99 2.27
N GLU A 188 11.05 18.62 1.03
CA GLU A 188 10.42 19.25 -0.14
C GLU A 188 8.96 18.76 -0.32
N VAL A 189 8.69 17.46 -0.10
CA VAL A 189 7.31 16.92 -0.13
C VAL A 189 6.45 17.55 0.95
N GLU A 190 6.98 17.76 2.17
CA GLU A 190 6.26 18.41 3.27
C GLU A 190 5.81 19.85 2.96
N LYS A 191 6.44 20.52 1.99
CA LYS A 191 6.00 21.84 1.50
C LYS A 191 4.80 21.78 0.56
N ILE A 192 4.46 20.59 0.08
CA ILE A 192 3.30 20.36 -0.78
C ILE A 192 2.11 20.02 0.13
N GLU A 193 1.16 20.94 0.24
CA GLU A 193 -0.04 20.74 1.06
C GLU A 193 -0.80 19.46 0.72
N ASP A 194 -1.51 18.89 1.71
CA ASP A 194 -2.35 17.70 1.61
C ASP A 194 -1.62 16.44 1.13
N LEU A 195 -0.34 16.32 1.41
CA LEU A 195 0.42 15.09 1.25
C LEU A 195 0.91 14.58 2.60
N VAL A 196 1.18 13.28 2.67
CA VAL A 196 1.79 12.61 3.81
C VAL A 196 2.86 11.67 3.31
N VAL A 197 4.00 11.63 4.02
CA VAL A 197 5.09 10.70 3.76
C VAL A 197 5.14 9.67 4.88
N THR A 198 5.09 8.41 4.51
CA THR A 198 5.26 7.26 5.40
C THR A 198 6.36 6.35 4.87
N SER A 199 6.62 5.24 5.55
CA SER A 199 7.58 4.23 5.13
C SER A 199 7.14 2.87 5.63
N SER A 200 7.35 1.83 4.83
CA SER A 200 7.10 0.44 5.19
C SER A 200 8.40 -0.38 5.34
N SER A 201 9.54 0.21 5.00
CA SER A 201 10.87 -0.39 5.19
C SER A 201 11.95 0.69 5.32
N SER A 202 13.15 0.31 5.75
CA SER A 202 14.29 1.24 5.81
C SER A 202 14.71 1.81 4.45
N SER A 203 14.35 1.15 3.35
CA SER A 203 14.79 1.47 1.99
C SER A 203 13.71 2.11 1.12
N ASN A 204 12.61 2.58 1.68
CA ASN A 204 11.57 3.25 0.91
C ASN A 204 10.93 4.44 1.64
N ILE A 205 10.27 5.28 0.86
CA ILE A 205 9.24 6.21 1.32
C ILE A 205 7.99 6.04 0.49
N GLU A 206 6.85 6.24 1.12
CA GLU A 206 5.52 6.18 0.50
C GLU A 206 4.85 7.53 0.63
N ILE A 207 4.45 8.10 -0.49
CA ILE A 207 3.80 9.41 -0.57
C ILE A 207 2.34 9.18 -0.94
N ASN A 208 1.44 9.65 -0.09
CA ASN A 208 0.00 9.54 -0.25
C ASN A 208 -0.67 10.90 -0.12
N ALA A 209 -1.93 11.02 -0.55
CA ALA A 209 -2.77 12.14 -0.13
C ALA A 209 -2.91 12.15 1.41
N HIS A 210 -2.98 13.31 2.04
CA HIS A 210 -3.07 13.42 3.50
C HIS A 210 -4.24 12.64 4.08
N GLN A 211 -5.37 12.59 3.38
CA GLN A 211 -6.55 11.82 3.79
C GLN A 211 -6.37 10.31 3.63
N ALA A 212 -5.39 9.85 2.84
CA ALA A 212 -5.08 8.44 2.64
C ALA A 212 -4.23 7.89 3.79
N GLN A 213 -4.77 7.93 4.99
CA GLN A 213 -4.23 7.32 6.19
C GLN A 213 -5.25 6.33 6.76
N LYS A 214 -4.82 5.14 7.18
CA LYS A 214 -5.70 4.06 7.65
C LYS A 214 -6.76 4.54 8.64
N GLY A 215 -6.36 5.36 9.63
CA GLY A 215 -7.25 5.90 10.65
C GLY A 215 -8.27 6.90 10.10
N ILE A 216 -7.85 7.81 9.22
CA ILE A 216 -8.74 8.80 8.58
C ILE A 216 -9.74 8.07 7.68
N ALA A 217 -9.27 7.15 6.85
CA ALA A 217 -10.10 6.36 5.95
C ALA A 217 -11.13 5.49 6.71
N LEU A 218 -10.74 4.93 7.87
CA LEU A 218 -11.65 4.21 8.77
C LEU A 218 -12.74 5.12 9.31
N LEU A 219 -12.38 6.34 9.74
CA LEU A 219 -13.35 7.31 10.24
C LEU A 219 -14.33 7.75 9.15
N ASP A 220 -13.84 7.98 7.93
CA ASP A 220 -14.69 8.37 6.81
C ASP A 220 -15.64 7.24 6.41
N TYR A 221 -15.16 6.01 6.37
CA TYR A 221 -16.01 4.84 6.18
C TYR A 221 -17.09 4.71 7.25
N ALA A 222 -16.70 4.87 8.54
CA ALA A 222 -17.64 4.80 9.64
C ALA A 222 -18.74 5.86 9.58
N LYS A 223 -18.42 7.09 9.15
CA LYS A 223 -19.40 8.16 8.93
C LYS A 223 -20.39 7.79 7.82
N LEU A 224 -19.90 7.22 6.71
CA LEU A 224 -20.76 6.76 5.60
C LEU A 224 -21.72 5.65 6.01
N LYS A 225 -21.29 4.77 6.92
CA LYS A 225 -22.14 3.69 7.48
C LYS A 225 -23.04 4.18 8.63
N ILE A 226 -23.04 5.49 8.94
CA ILE A 226 -23.82 6.08 10.07
C ILE A 226 -23.49 5.39 11.40
N LEU A 227 -22.21 5.04 11.58
CA LEU A 227 -21.72 4.41 12.80
C LEU A 227 -21.28 5.46 13.82
N ASN A 228 -21.54 5.19 15.09
CA ASN A 228 -21.00 6.03 16.15
C ASN A 228 -19.49 5.78 16.30
N VAL A 229 -18.68 6.80 16.01
CA VAL A 229 -17.21 6.72 16.02
C VAL A 229 -16.62 6.26 17.36
N THR A 230 -17.33 6.43 18.47
CA THR A 230 -16.89 5.93 19.79
C THR A 230 -16.90 4.40 19.90
N LYS A 231 -17.46 3.71 18.93
CA LYS A 231 -17.54 2.24 18.86
C LYS A 231 -16.55 1.63 17.88
N LEU A 232 -15.58 2.42 17.39
CA LEU A 232 -14.52 1.96 16.51
C LEU A 232 -13.36 1.35 17.31
N ARG A 233 -12.67 0.39 16.70
CA ARG A 233 -11.39 -0.14 17.14
C ARG A 233 -10.47 -0.30 15.95
N LEU A 234 -9.26 0.25 16.08
CA LEU A 234 -8.14 -0.02 15.19
C LEU A 234 -7.17 -0.92 15.96
N SER A 235 -6.81 -2.06 15.38
CA SER A 235 -5.80 -2.97 15.92
C SER A 235 -4.57 -2.91 15.03
N GLU A 236 -3.47 -2.44 15.61
CA GLU A 236 -2.15 -2.44 15.01
C GLU A 236 -1.18 -2.94 16.10
N ILE A 237 -0.38 -3.94 15.77
CA ILE A 237 0.73 -4.38 16.62
C ILE A 237 1.97 -3.64 16.09
N ILE A 238 2.57 -2.84 16.94
CA ILE A 238 3.84 -2.15 16.68
C ILE A 238 5.00 -3.12 16.94
#